data_901221551ba09b260c48f276ee64a6f8
#
_entry.id   901221551ba09b260c48f276ee64a6f8
#
_cell.length_a   1.000
_cell.length_b   1.000
_cell.length_c   1.000
_cell.angle_alpha   90.00
_cell.angle_beta   90.00
_cell.angle_gamma   90.00
#
_symmetry.space_group_name_H-M   'P 1'
#
loop_
_entity.id
_entity.type
_entity.pdbx_description
1 polymer ?
#
loop_
_entity_poly.entity_id
_entity_poly.type
_entity_poly.pdbx_seq_one_letter_code
_entity_poly.pdbx_strand_id
1 'polypeptide(L)'
;IENYIKESYPDAKTRFIAYGTDLKKSTLTADDYKVRKCFDNWKTKENGYYLIVGRFVPENNYETAIREFMKSNTRRDLIIISNHKNSAYFDKLKHLTNFERDHRVKFVGTVYDRDLLNYIRENAFAYIHGHEVGGTNPGLLEALGHTKLNLVLDVPFNKSVAGASAFYWNKTSGNLSCLINDADGYYDFTEYGNRARAIVKQNYTWEKIVGEYEGLFLNED
;
A
#
# COMPACT_ATOMS: atom_id res chain seq x y z
N ILE A 1 -9.41 3.48 18.90
CA ILE A 1 -10.37 4.61 18.93
C ILE A 1 -11.59 4.22 19.79
N GLU A 2 -12.25 3.10 19.52
CA GLU A 2 -13.44 2.68 20.30
C GLU A 2 -13.16 2.58 21.80
N ASN A 3 -12.07 1.90 22.18
CA ASN A 3 -11.68 1.80 23.59
C ASN A 3 -11.46 3.17 24.23
N TYR A 4 -10.76 4.08 23.53
CA TYR A 4 -10.56 5.45 24.01
C TYR A 4 -11.87 6.21 24.19
N ILE A 5 -12.82 6.06 23.26
CA ILE A 5 -14.14 6.68 23.37
C ILE A 5 -14.90 6.11 24.59
N LYS A 6 -14.92 4.79 24.76
CA LYS A 6 -15.60 4.13 25.89
C LYS A 6 -14.96 4.44 27.24
N GLU A 7 -13.63 4.63 27.30
CA GLU A 7 -12.95 5.09 28.53
C GLU A 7 -13.35 6.52 28.90
N SER A 8 -13.47 7.42 27.91
CA SER A 8 -13.83 8.82 28.12
C SER A 8 -15.35 9.05 28.30
N TYR A 9 -16.14 8.20 27.65
CA TYR A 9 -17.60 8.26 27.58
C TYR A 9 -18.19 6.85 27.69
N PRO A 10 -18.36 6.31 28.93
CA PRO A 10 -18.75 4.91 29.12
C PRO A 10 -20.07 4.50 28.46
N ASP A 11 -21.02 5.44 28.36
CA ASP A 11 -22.34 5.22 27.76
C ASP A 11 -22.37 5.44 26.24
N ALA A 12 -21.22 5.74 25.62
CA ALA A 12 -21.17 5.99 24.19
C ALA A 12 -21.46 4.71 23.39
N LYS A 13 -22.46 4.75 22.54
CA LYS A 13 -22.72 3.69 21.55
C LYS A 13 -21.74 3.87 20.40
N THR A 14 -20.88 2.89 20.19
CA THR A 14 -19.86 2.91 19.12
C THR A 14 -20.01 1.71 18.21
N ARG A 15 -19.82 1.90 16.93
CA ARG A 15 -19.75 0.84 15.93
C ARG A 15 -18.58 1.09 14.98
N PHE A 16 -17.74 0.10 14.80
CA PHE A 16 -16.69 0.16 13.80
C PHE A 16 -17.26 -0.20 12.43
N ILE A 17 -17.11 0.71 11.46
CA ILE A 17 -17.39 0.46 10.06
C ILE A 17 -16.11 0.80 9.29
N ALA A 18 -15.63 -0.15 8.50
CA ALA A 18 -14.38 -0.03 7.76
C ALA A 18 -14.53 0.88 6.52
N TYR A 19 -13.42 1.21 5.88
CA TYR A 19 -13.45 1.73 4.50
C TYR A 19 -13.74 0.61 3.52
N GLY A 20 -14.37 0.97 2.39
CA GLY A 20 -14.58 0.08 1.26
C GLY A 20 -13.55 0.33 0.14
N THR A 21 -13.40 -0.67 -0.71
CA THR A 21 -12.69 -0.56 -1.99
C THR A 21 -13.42 -1.36 -3.06
N ASP A 22 -13.13 -1.09 -4.32
CA ASP A 22 -13.57 -1.98 -5.39
C ASP A 22 -12.43 -2.88 -5.88
N LEU A 23 -12.82 -3.98 -6.51
CA LEU A 23 -11.91 -4.99 -7.02
C LEU A 23 -11.87 -5.01 -8.56
N LYS A 24 -12.34 -3.92 -9.18
CA LYS A 24 -12.35 -3.83 -10.64
C LYS A 24 -10.91 -3.80 -11.14
N LYS A 25 -10.55 -4.81 -11.92
CA LYS A 25 -9.26 -4.84 -12.60
C LYS A 25 -9.13 -3.72 -13.62
N SER A 26 -7.90 -3.34 -13.91
CA SER A 26 -7.64 -2.43 -15.01
C SER A 26 -8.12 -3.00 -16.34
N THR A 27 -8.62 -2.12 -17.19
CA THR A 27 -8.97 -2.44 -18.57
C THR A 27 -7.82 -2.20 -19.53
N LEU A 28 -6.74 -1.57 -19.06
CA LEU A 28 -5.55 -1.25 -19.83
C LEU A 28 -4.67 -2.48 -20.07
N THR A 29 -3.90 -2.41 -21.14
CA THR A 29 -2.91 -3.40 -21.54
C THR A 29 -1.54 -2.76 -21.66
N ALA A 30 -0.48 -3.56 -21.81
CA ALA A 30 0.88 -3.08 -22.02
C ALA A 30 1.03 -2.19 -23.27
N ASP A 31 0.14 -2.38 -24.27
CA ASP A 31 0.18 -1.65 -25.53
C ASP A 31 -0.51 -0.28 -25.46
N ASP A 32 -1.25 0.01 -24.38
CA ASP A 32 -1.89 1.29 -24.22
C ASP A 32 -0.90 2.42 -24.08
N TYR A 33 -1.15 3.51 -24.82
CA TYR A 33 -0.26 4.69 -24.83
C TYR A 33 0.03 5.23 -23.42
N LYS A 34 -0.99 5.28 -22.55
CA LYS A 34 -0.83 5.75 -21.17
C LYS A 34 0.14 4.88 -20.39
N VAL A 35 0.06 3.56 -20.55
CA VAL A 35 0.92 2.58 -19.88
C VAL A 35 2.35 2.76 -20.39
N ARG A 36 2.56 2.67 -21.72
CA ARG A 36 3.89 2.83 -22.31
C ARG A 36 4.54 4.13 -21.89
N LYS A 37 3.84 5.25 -22.05
CA LYS A 37 4.34 6.56 -21.63
C LYS A 37 4.77 6.61 -20.15
N CYS A 38 4.01 5.96 -19.29
CA CYS A 38 4.28 5.90 -17.86
C CYS A 38 5.57 5.13 -17.58
N PHE A 39 5.66 3.91 -18.09
CA PHE A 39 6.80 3.01 -17.86
C PHE A 39 8.09 3.51 -18.53
N ASP A 40 8.01 4.10 -19.73
CA ASP A 40 9.13 4.71 -20.42
C ASP A 40 9.69 5.90 -19.64
N ASN A 41 8.81 6.80 -19.15
CA ASN A 41 9.22 7.94 -18.34
C ASN A 41 9.89 7.52 -17.03
N TRP A 42 9.39 6.45 -16.41
CA TRP A 42 9.92 5.91 -15.17
C TRP A 42 11.12 4.99 -15.38
N LYS A 43 11.42 4.63 -16.63
CA LYS A 43 12.47 3.67 -16.99
C LYS A 43 12.37 2.40 -16.18
N THR A 44 11.17 1.81 -16.17
CA THR A 44 10.87 0.56 -15.48
C THR A 44 9.99 -0.33 -16.36
N LYS A 45 9.64 -1.52 -15.89
CA LYS A 45 8.79 -2.45 -16.61
C LYS A 45 7.88 -3.21 -15.65
N GLU A 46 6.87 -3.86 -16.19
CA GLU A 46 5.99 -4.77 -15.43
C GLU A 46 6.82 -5.77 -14.63
N ASN A 47 6.37 -6.03 -13.41
CA ASN A 47 7.03 -6.92 -12.46
C ASN A 47 8.49 -6.52 -12.11
N GLY A 48 8.92 -5.34 -12.55
CA GLY A 48 10.26 -4.79 -12.33
C GLY A 48 10.37 -3.83 -11.17
N TYR A 49 9.35 -3.69 -10.33
CA TYR A 49 9.36 -2.69 -9.27
C TYR A 49 8.57 -3.08 -8.03
N TYR A 50 9.05 -2.60 -6.88
CA TYR A 50 8.30 -2.43 -5.65
C TYR A 50 7.54 -1.11 -5.70
N LEU A 51 6.34 -1.07 -5.16
CA LEU A 51 5.44 0.08 -5.27
C LEU A 51 5.07 0.63 -3.88
N ILE A 52 5.12 1.93 -3.72
CA ILE A 52 4.49 2.67 -2.62
C ILE A 52 3.52 3.68 -3.21
N VAL A 53 2.27 3.68 -2.73
CA VAL A 53 1.26 4.69 -3.09
C VAL A 53 0.67 5.26 -1.81
N GLY A 54 0.73 6.57 -1.64
CA GLY A 54 0.16 7.18 -0.44
C GLY A 54 0.44 8.66 -0.30
N ARG A 55 -0.15 9.27 0.73
CA ARG A 55 0.15 10.65 1.11
C ARG A 55 1.62 10.76 1.55
N PHE A 56 2.24 11.87 1.19
CA PHE A 56 3.64 12.09 1.53
C PHE A 56 3.78 12.70 2.93
N VAL A 57 3.63 11.83 3.94
CA VAL A 57 3.66 12.19 5.37
C VAL A 57 4.56 11.22 6.15
N PRO A 58 5.19 11.67 7.26
CA PRO A 58 6.10 10.82 8.05
C PRO A 58 5.50 9.51 8.53
N GLU A 59 4.20 9.49 8.84
CA GLU A 59 3.46 8.35 9.35
C GLU A 59 3.37 7.18 8.33
N ASN A 60 3.72 7.44 7.08
CA ASN A 60 3.85 6.40 6.05
C ASN A 60 5.26 5.78 5.98
N ASN A 61 6.16 6.15 6.88
CA ASN A 61 7.48 5.56 7.07
C ASN A 61 8.35 5.49 5.81
N TYR A 62 8.27 6.53 4.95
CA TYR A 62 9.09 6.61 3.72
C TYR A 62 10.58 6.50 4.00
N GLU A 63 11.08 7.11 5.10
CA GLU A 63 12.49 7.05 5.46
C GLU A 63 12.94 5.60 5.67
N THR A 64 12.22 4.86 6.50
CA THR A 64 12.54 3.46 6.80
C THR A 64 12.45 2.62 5.53
N ALA A 65 11.36 2.74 4.77
CA ALA A 65 11.16 1.97 3.55
C ALA A 65 12.28 2.20 2.52
N ILE A 66 12.69 3.46 2.31
CA ILE A 66 13.76 3.81 1.36
C ILE A 66 15.12 3.30 1.87
N ARG A 67 15.46 3.53 3.15
CA ARG A 67 16.73 3.04 3.71
C ARG A 67 16.87 1.53 3.60
N GLU A 68 15.82 0.81 3.92
CA GLU A 68 15.80 -0.65 3.87
C GLU A 68 15.82 -1.15 2.42
N PHE A 69 15.09 -0.50 1.52
CA PHE A 69 15.15 -0.82 0.10
C PHE A 69 16.56 -0.63 -0.47
N MET A 70 17.23 0.49 -0.16
CA MET A 70 18.59 0.76 -0.61
C MET A 70 19.62 -0.25 -0.08
N LYS A 71 19.38 -0.84 1.09
CA LYS A 71 20.22 -1.93 1.64
C LYS A 71 20.00 -3.27 0.96
N SER A 72 18.88 -3.46 0.30
CA SER A 72 18.56 -4.72 -0.37
C SER A 72 19.41 -4.92 -1.65
N ASN A 73 19.59 -6.18 -2.03
CA ASN A 73 20.29 -6.57 -3.24
C ASN A 73 19.37 -6.65 -4.47
N THR A 74 18.10 -6.24 -4.33
CA THR A 74 17.15 -6.27 -5.43
C THR A 74 17.64 -5.48 -6.63
N ARG A 75 17.35 -5.99 -7.83
CA ARG A 75 17.59 -5.27 -9.09
C ARG A 75 16.37 -4.53 -9.59
N ARG A 76 15.25 -4.64 -8.85
CA ARG A 76 14.01 -3.94 -9.16
C ARG A 76 14.06 -2.49 -8.71
N ASP A 77 13.19 -1.68 -9.27
CA ASP A 77 13.01 -0.29 -8.86
C ASP A 77 12.12 -0.18 -7.60
N LEU A 78 12.20 0.95 -6.91
CA LEU A 78 11.21 1.41 -5.95
C LEU A 78 10.47 2.59 -6.56
N ILE A 79 9.24 2.36 -7.00
CA ILE A 79 8.37 3.39 -7.54
C ILE A 79 7.52 3.98 -6.42
N ILE A 80 7.61 5.29 -6.21
CA ILE A 80 6.89 6.01 -5.18
C ILE A 80 5.92 6.98 -5.85
N ILE A 81 4.62 6.66 -5.76
CA ILE A 81 3.52 7.50 -6.25
C ILE A 81 3.00 8.32 -5.07
N SER A 82 3.32 9.61 -5.06
CA SER A 82 2.97 10.50 -3.96
C SER A 82 3.09 11.97 -4.38
N ASN A 83 2.31 12.86 -3.75
CA ASN A 83 2.46 14.30 -3.93
C ASN A 83 3.61 14.82 -3.04
N HIS A 84 4.84 14.69 -3.52
CA HIS A 84 6.06 15.07 -2.77
C HIS A 84 6.62 16.44 -3.13
N LYS A 85 6.18 17.04 -4.25
CA LYS A 85 6.73 18.30 -4.76
C LYS A 85 6.53 19.44 -3.77
N ASN A 86 7.56 20.28 -3.61
CA ASN A 86 7.56 21.44 -2.71
C ASN A 86 7.29 21.10 -1.22
N SER A 87 7.68 19.90 -0.78
CA SER A 87 7.51 19.46 0.60
C SER A 87 8.82 19.58 1.38
N ALA A 88 8.81 20.32 2.50
CA ALA A 88 9.93 20.35 3.43
C ALA A 88 10.32 18.94 3.93
N TYR A 89 9.35 18.03 4.00
CA TYR A 89 9.60 16.64 4.34
C TYR A 89 10.39 15.92 3.25
N PHE A 90 10.20 16.29 1.97
CA PHE A 90 10.98 15.70 0.87
C PHE A 90 12.45 16.10 0.94
N ASP A 91 12.75 17.35 1.22
CA ASP A 91 14.13 17.84 1.40
C ASP A 91 14.79 17.19 2.61
N LYS A 92 14.05 17.07 3.73
CA LYS A 92 14.48 16.33 4.90
C LYS A 92 14.79 14.86 4.55
N LEU A 93 13.91 14.21 3.80
CA LEU A 93 14.06 12.80 3.40
C LEU A 93 15.30 12.59 2.52
N LYS A 94 15.56 13.49 1.56
CA LYS A 94 16.80 13.49 0.76
C LYS A 94 18.04 13.53 1.63
N HIS A 95 18.06 14.45 2.60
CA HIS A 95 19.17 14.60 3.54
C HIS A 95 19.38 13.34 4.39
N LEU A 96 18.31 12.77 4.91
CA LEU A 96 18.36 11.61 5.80
C LEU A 96 18.76 10.32 5.10
N THR A 97 18.28 10.10 3.88
CA THR A 97 18.46 8.81 3.18
C THR A 97 19.50 8.85 2.08
N ASN A 98 19.73 10.04 1.50
CA ASN A 98 20.61 10.22 0.36
C ASN A 98 20.18 9.36 -0.86
N PHE A 99 18.87 9.13 -1.01
CA PHE A 99 18.29 8.21 -1.97
C PHE A 99 18.59 8.58 -3.43
N GLU A 100 18.92 9.83 -3.72
CA GLU A 100 19.26 10.29 -5.07
C GLU A 100 20.52 9.60 -5.65
N ARG A 101 21.31 8.94 -4.79
CA ARG A 101 22.46 8.11 -5.20
C ARG A 101 22.07 6.71 -5.66
N ASP A 102 20.85 6.29 -5.39
CA ASP A 102 20.34 5.00 -5.82
C ASP A 102 19.32 5.18 -6.94
N HIS A 103 19.74 4.92 -8.17
CA HIS A 103 18.90 5.10 -9.36
C HIS A 103 17.63 4.23 -9.37
N ARG A 104 17.55 3.23 -8.50
CA ARG A 104 16.36 2.39 -8.34
C ARG A 104 15.24 3.12 -7.61
N VAL A 105 15.52 4.13 -6.78
CA VAL A 105 14.50 4.88 -6.03
C VAL A 105 13.95 6.01 -6.88
N LYS A 106 12.65 5.93 -7.22
CA LYS A 106 12.02 6.83 -8.17
C LYS A 106 10.74 7.44 -7.62
N PHE A 107 10.77 8.74 -7.37
CA PHE A 107 9.59 9.53 -7.05
C PHE A 107 8.93 10.01 -8.35
N VAL A 108 7.78 9.48 -8.67
CA VAL A 108 7.15 9.67 -9.99
C VAL A 108 5.98 10.67 -9.99
N GLY A 109 5.70 11.29 -8.84
CA GLY A 109 4.57 12.20 -8.70
C GLY A 109 3.27 11.48 -8.41
N THR A 110 2.15 12.06 -8.86
CA THR A 110 0.81 11.52 -8.62
C THR A 110 0.23 10.91 -9.90
N VAL A 111 -0.55 9.84 -9.76
CA VAL A 111 -1.33 9.21 -10.82
C VAL A 111 -2.80 9.32 -10.42
N TYR A 112 -3.57 10.14 -11.13
CA TYR A 112 -4.99 10.37 -10.83
C TYR A 112 -5.93 9.48 -11.68
N ASP A 113 -5.44 8.96 -12.81
CA ASP A 113 -6.16 8.00 -13.62
C ASP A 113 -6.26 6.68 -12.85
N ARG A 114 -7.47 6.36 -12.38
CA ARG A 114 -7.72 5.20 -11.52
C ARG A 114 -7.44 3.89 -12.23
N ASP A 115 -7.78 3.81 -13.51
CA ASP A 115 -7.56 2.60 -14.30
C ASP A 115 -6.05 2.35 -14.49
N LEU A 116 -5.29 3.41 -14.80
CA LEU A 116 -3.83 3.33 -14.88
C LEU A 116 -3.21 2.98 -13.51
N LEU A 117 -3.71 3.53 -12.41
CA LEU A 117 -3.21 3.22 -11.07
C LEU A 117 -3.47 1.75 -10.68
N ASN A 118 -4.63 1.20 -11.08
CA ASN A 118 -4.92 -0.21 -10.91
C ASN A 118 -3.96 -1.08 -11.73
N TYR A 119 -3.73 -0.71 -13.00
CA TYR A 119 -2.73 -1.39 -13.85
C TYR A 119 -1.35 -1.41 -13.20
N ILE A 120 -0.91 -0.28 -12.67
CA ILE A 120 0.40 -0.17 -11.99
C ILE A 120 0.46 -1.08 -10.76
N ARG A 121 -0.62 -1.17 -9.95
CA ARG A 121 -0.67 -2.09 -8.80
C ARG A 121 -0.67 -3.56 -9.23
N GLU A 122 -1.44 -3.92 -10.25
CA GLU A 122 -1.55 -5.29 -10.76
C GLU A 122 -0.24 -5.81 -11.33
N ASN A 123 0.59 -4.91 -11.87
CA ASN A 123 1.87 -5.22 -12.50
C ASN A 123 3.08 -4.87 -11.63
N ALA A 124 2.88 -4.46 -10.38
CA ALA A 124 3.96 -4.35 -9.41
C ALA A 124 4.43 -5.75 -8.96
N PHE A 125 5.73 -5.92 -8.77
CA PHE A 125 6.27 -7.12 -8.13
C PHE A 125 5.74 -7.26 -6.71
N ALA A 126 5.81 -6.17 -5.93
CA ALA A 126 5.28 -6.10 -4.58
C ALA A 126 4.84 -4.67 -4.24
N TYR A 127 3.92 -4.58 -3.28
CA TYR A 127 3.53 -3.33 -2.65
C TYR A 127 4.13 -3.23 -1.25
N ILE A 128 4.73 -2.08 -0.92
CA ILE A 128 5.25 -1.81 0.43
C ILE A 128 4.29 -0.83 1.12
N HIS A 129 3.71 -1.26 2.24
CA HIS A 129 2.81 -0.46 3.05
C HIS A 129 3.45 -0.08 4.38
N GLY A 130 3.65 1.22 4.59
CA GLY A 130 4.33 1.74 5.78
C GLY A 130 3.44 2.54 6.73
N HIS A 131 2.11 2.61 6.51
CA HIS A 131 1.21 3.41 7.33
C HIS A 131 1.10 2.87 8.76
N GLU A 132 1.30 3.75 9.76
CA GLU A 132 1.36 3.35 11.18
C GLU A 132 0.34 4.01 12.09
N VAL A 133 -0.54 4.88 11.58
CA VAL A 133 -1.52 5.63 12.38
C VAL A 133 -2.92 5.46 11.80
N GLY A 134 -3.87 5.08 12.63
CA GLY A 134 -5.29 5.03 12.25
C GLY A 134 -5.90 3.64 12.31
N GLY A 135 -6.80 3.36 11.38
CA GLY A 135 -7.56 2.11 11.25
C GLY A 135 -7.43 1.53 9.85
N THR A 136 -8.54 1.08 9.27
CA THR A 136 -8.56 0.58 7.89
C THR A 136 -8.05 1.63 6.92
N ASN A 137 -6.96 1.32 6.22
CA ASN A 137 -6.34 2.25 5.28
C ASN A 137 -6.78 1.93 3.84
N PRO A 138 -7.41 2.88 3.11
CA PRO A 138 -7.86 2.64 1.73
C PRO A 138 -6.72 2.17 0.82
N GLY A 139 -5.52 2.74 0.95
CA GLY A 139 -4.36 2.34 0.14
C GLY A 139 -3.92 0.89 0.38
N LEU A 140 -4.08 0.37 1.60
CA LEU A 140 -3.82 -1.04 1.90
C LEU A 140 -4.89 -1.93 1.26
N LEU A 141 -6.17 -1.56 1.35
CA LEU A 141 -7.27 -2.31 0.73
C LEU A 141 -7.10 -2.41 -0.79
N GLU A 142 -6.75 -1.29 -1.42
CA GLU A 142 -6.49 -1.25 -2.86
C GLU A 142 -5.29 -2.12 -3.24
N ALA A 143 -4.21 -2.10 -2.45
CA ALA A 143 -3.04 -2.95 -2.68
C ALA A 143 -3.38 -4.44 -2.53
N LEU A 144 -4.07 -4.83 -1.46
CA LEU A 144 -4.54 -6.20 -1.25
C LEU A 144 -5.49 -6.68 -2.35
N GLY A 145 -6.28 -5.77 -2.93
CA GLY A 145 -7.19 -6.05 -4.03
C GLY A 145 -6.51 -6.28 -5.38
N HIS A 146 -5.31 -5.71 -5.58
CA HIS A 146 -4.70 -5.64 -6.92
C HIS A 146 -3.27 -6.19 -6.99
N THR A 147 -2.50 -6.19 -5.91
CA THR A 147 -1.09 -6.62 -5.92
C THR A 147 -0.93 -8.02 -5.35
N LYS A 148 -0.10 -8.86 -5.96
CA LYS A 148 0.10 -10.25 -5.54
C LYS A 148 0.87 -10.37 -4.23
N LEU A 149 1.90 -9.55 -4.04
CA LEU A 149 2.76 -9.55 -2.85
C LEU A 149 2.62 -8.22 -2.11
N ASN A 150 2.25 -8.29 -0.84
CA ASN A 150 2.12 -7.12 0.02
C ASN A 150 3.06 -7.23 1.22
N LEU A 151 4.02 -6.31 1.31
CA LEU A 151 4.94 -6.14 2.43
C LEU A 151 4.40 -5.05 3.35
N VAL A 152 3.87 -5.41 4.50
CA VAL A 152 3.04 -4.53 5.32
C VAL A 152 3.70 -4.26 6.67
N LEU A 153 3.70 -3.00 7.11
CA LEU A 153 4.22 -2.64 8.42
C LEU A 153 3.44 -3.35 9.54
N ASP A 154 4.20 -3.99 10.43
CA ASP A 154 3.67 -4.77 11.56
C ASP A 154 3.07 -3.86 12.64
N VAL A 155 1.82 -3.46 12.43
CA VAL A 155 1.00 -2.76 13.42
C VAL A 155 -0.37 -3.43 13.51
N PRO A 156 -1.05 -3.38 14.68
CA PRO A 156 -2.26 -4.16 14.93
C PRO A 156 -3.36 -3.97 13.89
N PHE A 157 -3.63 -2.73 13.45
CA PHE A 157 -4.70 -2.48 12.48
C PHE A 157 -4.34 -2.95 11.06
N ASN A 158 -3.08 -2.92 10.64
CA ASN A 158 -2.66 -3.50 9.38
C ASN A 158 -2.81 -5.02 9.40
N LYS A 159 -2.42 -5.66 10.51
CA LYS A 159 -2.62 -7.10 10.71
C LYS A 159 -4.08 -7.50 10.70
N SER A 160 -4.95 -6.73 11.32
CA SER A 160 -6.39 -7.02 11.34
C SER A 160 -7.02 -6.97 9.94
N VAL A 161 -6.45 -6.15 9.04
CA VAL A 161 -6.94 -6.02 7.66
C VAL A 161 -6.34 -7.10 6.75
N ALA A 162 -5.01 -7.29 6.76
CA ALA A 162 -4.33 -8.13 5.80
C ALA A 162 -4.19 -9.61 6.25
N GLY A 163 -4.27 -9.89 7.56
CA GLY A 163 -4.21 -11.26 8.09
C GLY A 163 -3.00 -12.05 7.57
N ALA A 164 -3.22 -13.28 7.17
CA ALA A 164 -2.19 -14.17 6.64
C ALA A 164 -1.91 -13.97 5.14
N SER A 165 -2.45 -12.92 4.51
CA SER A 165 -2.26 -12.65 3.09
C SER A 165 -1.10 -11.69 2.77
N ALA A 166 -0.38 -11.22 3.79
CA ALA A 166 0.72 -10.30 3.65
C ALA A 166 1.95 -10.78 4.43
N PHE A 167 3.11 -10.26 4.06
CA PHE A 167 4.35 -10.42 4.81
C PHE A 167 4.58 -9.16 5.65
N TYR A 168 4.98 -9.33 6.90
CA TYR A 168 5.06 -8.23 7.84
C TYR A 168 6.50 -7.81 8.10
N TRP A 169 6.73 -6.50 8.05
CA TRP A 169 8.01 -5.90 8.38
C TRP A 169 7.87 -4.94 9.56
N ASN A 170 8.96 -4.72 10.27
CA ASN A 170 9.05 -3.75 11.35
C ASN A 170 10.20 -2.75 11.10
N LYS A 171 10.34 -1.76 11.98
CA LYS A 171 11.33 -0.69 11.83
C LYS A 171 12.76 -1.09 12.23
N THR A 172 12.99 -2.34 12.65
CA THR A 172 14.33 -2.81 12.97
C THR A 172 15.18 -2.81 11.70
N SER A 173 16.38 -2.24 11.81
CA SER A 173 17.32 -2.18 10.68
C SER A 173 17.62 -3.58 10.14
N GLY A 174 17.50 -3.73 8.82
CA GLY A 174 17.70 -5.00 8.13
C GLY A 174 16.41 -5.80 7.93
N ASN A 175 15.33 -5.51 8.65
CA ASN A 175 14.14 -6.36 8.62
C ASN A 175 13.43 -6.31 7.26
N LEU A 176 13.09 -5.11 6.75
CA LEU A 176 12.45 -4.99 5.43
C LEU A 176 13.42 -5.35 4.30
N SER A 177 14.72 -5.04 4.43
CA SER A 177 15.70 -5.39 3.40
C SER A 177 15.89 -6.90 3.26
N CYS A 178 15.90 -7.66 4.36
CA CYS A 178 15.89 -9.12 4.31
C CYS A 178 14.64 -9.64 3.63
N LEU A 179 13.46 -9.11 4.00
CA LEU A 179 12.19 -9.51 3.39
C LEU A 179 12.13 -9.23 1.89
N ILE A 180 12.70 -8.11 1.43
CA ILE A 180 12.86 -7.79 0.01
C ILE A 180 13.76 -8.80 -0.69
N ASN A 181 14.91 -9.14 -0.09
CA ASN A 181 15.85 -10.12 -0.65
C ASN A 181 15.24 -11.51 -0.74
N ASP A 182 14.53 -11.93 0.31
CA ASP A 182 13.83 -13.21 0.34
C ASP A 182 12.75 -13.26 -0.75
N ALA A 183 11.96 -12.19 -0.89
CA ALA A 183 10.93 -12.10 -1.91
C ALA A 183 11.49 -12.22 -3.33
N ASP A 184 12.64 -11.63 -3.59
CA ASP A 184 13.30 -11.72 -4.91
C ASP A 184 13.72 -13.14 -5.29
N GLY A 185 13.89 -14.03 -4.31
CA GLY A 185 14.19 -15.45 -4.49
C GLY A 185 12.97 -16.33 -4.80
N TYR A 186 11.74 -15.81 -4.62
CA TYR A 186 10.51 -16.54 -4.90
C TYR A 186 9.96 -16.20 -6.28
N TYR A 187 9.39 -17.20 -6.95
CA TYR A 187 8.92 -17.04 -8.33
C TYR A 187 7.41 -16.76 -8.43
N ASP A 188 6.62 -17.12 -7.43
CA ASP A 188 5.17 -17.00 -7.51
C ASP A 188 4.51 -16.64 -6.17
N PHE A 189 3.79 -15.51 -6.16
CA PHE A 189 2.97 -15.03 -5.05
C PHE A 189 1.47 -15.08 -5.36
N THR A 190 1.06 -15.82 -6.38
CA THR A 190 -0.34 -15.85 -6.84
C THR A 190 -1.29 -16.30 -5.73
N GLU A 191 -0.89 -17.26 -4.92
CA GLU A 191 -1.72 -17.73 -3.80
C GLU A 191 -1.93 -16.64 -2.74
N TYR A 192 -0.88 -15.90 -2.38
CA TYR A 192 -0.97 -14.78 -1.45
C TYR A 192 -1.87 -13.67 -2.00
N GLY A 193 -1.72 -13.30 -3.27
CA GLY A 193 -2.58 -12.34 -3.94
C GLY A 193 -4.04 -12.78 -3.99
N ASN A 194 -4.31 -14.06 -4.25
CA ASN A 194 -5.66 -14.61 -4.23
C ASN A 194 -6.29 -14.55 -2.83
N ARG A 195 -5.53 -14.88 -1.78
CA ARG A 195 -5.98 -14.75 -0.38
C ARG A 195 -6.26 -13.29 -0.02
N ALA A 196 -5.35 -12.36 -0.39
CA ALA A 196 -5.53 -10.94 -0.15
C ALA A 196 -6.81 -10.40 -0.80
N ARG A 197 -7.00 -10.74 -2.08
CA ARG A 197 -8.20 -10.37 -2.83
C ARG A 197 -9.47 -10.98 -2.23
N ALA A 198 -9.43 -12.23 -1.75
CA ALA A 198 -10.54 -12.88 -1.10
C ALA A 198 -10.95 -12.17 0.21
N ILE A 199 -9.98 -11.77 1.03
CA ILE A 199 -10.22 -10.98 2.26
C ILE A 199 -10.92 -9.67 1.93
N VAL A 200 -10.45 -8.94 0.91
CA VAL A 200 -11.07 -7.68 0.48
C VAL A 200 -12.48 -7.92 -0.04
N LYS A 201 -12.68 -8.92 -0.88
CA LYS A 201 -13.99 -9.28 -1.43
C LYS A 201 -15.00 -9.62 -0.32
N GLN A 202 -14.55 -10.34 0.69
CA GLN A 202 -15.42 -10.77 1.78
C GLN A 202 -15.77 -9.64 2.75
N ASN A 203 -14.85 -8.70 3.01
CA ASN A 203 -14.96 -7.81 4.16
C ASN A 203 -14.97 -6.32 3.82
N TYR A 204 -14.49 -5.90 2.65
CA TYR A 204 -14.17 -4.50 2.37
C TYR A 204 -14.67 -4.00 1.02
N THR A 205 -15.70 -4.62 0.43
CA THR A 205 -16.35 -4.06 -0.77
C THR A 205 -17.25 -2.89 -0.40
N TRP A 206 -17.37 -1.91 -1.29
CA TRP A 206 -18.27 -0.77 -1.07
C TRP A 206 -19.72 -1.22 -0.81
N GLU A 207 -20.18 -2.26 -1.51
CA GLU A 207 -21.50 -2.83 -1.32
C GLU A 207 -21.72 -3.25 0.14
N LYS A 208 -20.75 -3.98 0.73
CA LYS A 208 -20.82 -4.40 2.12
C LYS A 208 -20.79 -3.21 3.08
N ILE A 209 -19.86 -2.27 2.87
CA ILE A 209 -19.68 -1.12 3.75
C ILE A 209 -20.93 -0.22 3.72
N VAL A 210 -21.50 0.02 2.55
CA VAL A 210 -22.77 0.78 2.41
C VAL A 210 -23.89 0.06 3.15
N GLY A 211 -24.02 -1.25 2.99
CA GLY A 211 -25.01 -2.03 3.74
C GLY A 211 -24.86 -1.97 5.27
N GLU A 212 -23.60 -1.88 5.78
CA GLU A 212 -23.36 -1.67 7.21
C GLU A 212 -23.81 -0.27 7.68
N TYR A 213 -23.63 0.78 6.87
CA TYR A 213 -24.14 2.13 7.13
C TYR A 213 -25.67 2.17 7.05
N GLU A 214 -26.26 1.57 6.01
CA GLU A 214 -27.72 1.49 5.87
C GLU A 214 -28.34 0.78 7.10
N GLY A 215 -27.77 -0.33 7.53
CA GLY A 215 -28.22 -1.04 8.73
C GLY A 215 -28.11 -0.19 10.00
N LEU A 216 -27.11 0.71 10.08
CA LEU A 216 -26.99 1.63 11.21
C LEU A 216 -28.07 2.72 11.21
N PHE A 217 -28.43 3.23 10.04
CA PHE A 217 -29.42 4.30 9.91
C PHE A 217 -30.87 3.80 9.94
N LEU A 218 -31.12 2.56 9.49
CA LEU A 218 -32.45 1.98 9.42
C LEU A 218 -32.84 1.21 10.70
N ASN A 219 -31.87 0.71 11.45
CA ASN A 219 -32.10 0.07 12.75
C ASN A 219 -31.82 1.11 13.85
N GLU A 220 -32.79 1.99 14.07
CA GLU A 220 -32.84 2.88 15.23
C GLU A 220 -33.26 2.10 16.50
N ASP A 221 -32.41 1.20 16.98
CA ASP A 221 -32.55 0.58 18.31
C ASP A 221 -31.19 0.48 19.03
#